data_42f959018f0ca689a05dcef673087ed5
#
_entry.id   42f959018f0ca689a05dcef673087ed5
#
_cell.length_a   1.000
_cell.length_b   1.000
_cell.length_c   1.000
_cell.angle_alpha   90.00
_cell.angle_beta   90.00
_cell.angle_gamma   90.00
#
_symmetry.space_group_name_H-M   'P 1'
#
loop_
_entity.id
_entity.type
_entity.pdbx_description
1 polymer ?
#
loop_
_entity_poly.entity_id
_entity_poly.type
_entity_poly.pdbx_seq_one_letter_code
_entity_poly.pdbx_strand_id
1 'polypeptide(L)'
;MAQKTWMYSVLEAVQYEMRQRKDMVWLFELTPPVASNPGKPVINLEKEFGRTRVNNTGIDELWMAAATLGSALAGVTAVTYIPYQGNCMPFQLLQNHAGKLRSMTGGKASMPATFILEMTGQTPGFAGQHSDYEIDTYYSHIPGLKTVVPSTPYDAKGMIVSAIRDPNPVVFLYPAGLRDLSEDVPDEQYEVPLDKAAVRTEGSDLTIVGSGPSMPEVMKAAEALKQQGMNVEAIDLRSLKPIDTETLVNSVQKTKRLLTVDQSYYTLCPGAEVIARVAENVDGARFKRIAFPDAPPPASPEMFLWMRPNADHVIAAAQKLVG
;
A
#
# COMPACT_ATOMS: atom_id res chain seq x y z
N MET A 1 -16.35 -17.10 -6.29
CA MET A 1 -15.86 -15.92 -5.51
C MET A 1 -16.52 -15.96 -4.16
N ALA A 2 -15.84 -15.57 -3.12
CA ALA A 2 -16.37 -15.55 -1.76
C ALA A 2 -15.97 -14.23 -1.10
N GLN A 3 -16.85 -13.69 -0.24
CA GLN A 3 -16.57 -12.53 0.56
C GLN A 3 -15.36 -12.82 1.47
N LYS A 4 -14.28 -12.04 1.30
CA LYS A 4 -13.05 -12.18 2.08
C LYS A 4 -12.58 -10.81 2.55
N THR A 5 -12.11 -10.75 3.80
CA THR A 5 -11.49 -9.53 4.32
C THR A 5 -10.10 -9.33 3.71
N TRP A 6 -9.62 -8.08 3.75
CA TRP A 6 -8.30 -7.71 3.25
C TRP A 6 -7.19 -8.57 3.86
N MET A 7 -7.16 -8.68 5.19
CA MET A 7 -6.14 -9.46 5.89
C MET A 7 -6.26 -10.97 5.62
N TYR A 8 -7.50 -11.50 5.56
CA TYR A 8 -7.69 -12.91 5.21
C TYR A 8 -7.16 -13.21 3.82
N SER A 9 -7.42 -12.34 2.85
CA SER A 9 -6.98 -12.48 1.46
C SER A 9 -5.45 -12.51 1.34
N VAL A 10 -4.74 -11.67 2.08
CA VAL A 10 -3.27 -11.68 2.15
C VAL A 10 -2.75 -12.98 2.76
N LEU A 11 -3.26 -13.37 3.93
CA LEU A 11 -2.77 -14.58 4.59
C LEU A 11 -3.14 -15.87 3.84
N GLU A 12 -4.26 -15.90 3.12
CA GLU A 12 -4.62 -17.01 2.22
C GLU A 12 -3.59 -17.16 1.09
N ALA A 13 -3.21 -16.04 0.47
CA ALA A 13 -2.17 -16.03 -0.57
C ALA A 13 -0.81 -16.48 -0.04
N VAL A 14 -0.38 -15.95 1.10
CA VAL A 14 0.87 -16.34 1.77
C VAL A 14 0.86 -17.82 2.14
N GLN A 15 -0.22 -18.32 2.72
CA GLN A 15 -0.38 -19.73 3.07
C GLN A 15 -0.19 -20.63 1.83
N TYR A 16 -0.80 -20.25 0.70
CA TYR A 16 -0.63 -20.97 -0.55
C TYR A 16 0.84 -20.95 -1.01
N GLU A 17 1.50 -19.80 -1.07
CA GLU A 17 2.90 -19.69 -1.48
C GLU A 17 3.82 -20.50 -0.55
N MET A 18 3.59 -20.49 0.76
CA MET A 18 4.36 -21.30 1.72
C MET A 18 4.18 -22.80 1.54
N ARG A 19 3.01 -23.25 1.08
CA ARG A 19 2.78 -24.67 0.74
C ARG A 19 3.59 -25.11 -0.50
N GLN A 20 3.73 -24.21 -1.47
CA GLN A 20 4.49 -24.48 -2.71
C GLN A 20 6.01 -24.32 -2.53
N ARG A 21 6.44 -23.40 -1.65
CA ARG A 21 7.85 -23.06 -1.42
C ARG A 21 8.29 -23.52 -0.05
N LYS A 22 9.04 -24.61 0.01
CA LYS A 22 9.55 -25.16 1.29
C LYS A 22 10.62 -24.27 1.94
N ASP A 23 11.31 -23.48 1.13
CA ASP A 23 12.32 -22.51 1.52
C ASP A 23 11.77 -21.17 1.99
N MET A 24 10.46 -20.94 1.90
CA MET A 24 9.85 -19.67 2.30
C MET A 24 9.69 -19.58 3.82
N VAL A 25 10.10 -18.42 4.39
CA VAL A 25 9.97 -18.10 5.81
C VAL A 25 9.13 -16.84 6.03
N TRP A 26 8.45 -16.80 7.17
CA TRP A 26 7.69 -15.64 7.65
C TRP A 26 8.22 -15.22 9.02
N LEU A 27 8.64 -13.96 9.13
CA LEU A 27 9.07 -13.35 10.38
C LEU A 27 8.01 -12.35 10.85
N PHE A 28 7.72 -12.34 12.15
CA PHE A 28 6.75 -11.42 12.73
C PHE A 28 7.06 -11.11 14.18
N GLU A 29 6.52 -10.02 14.65
CA GLU A 29 6.47 -9.63 16.06
C GLU A 29 5.04 -9.32 16.47
N LEU A 30 4.74 -9.33 17.76
CA LEU A 30 3.47 -8.94 18.39
C LEU A 30 2.22 -9.63 17.81
N THR A 31 1.94 -9.44 16.52
CA THR A 31 0.71 -9.89 15.88
C THR A 31 0.93 -11.22 15.15
N PRO A 32 0.43 -12.34 15.69
CA PRO A 32 0.52 -13.64 15.01
C PRO A 32 -0.14 -13.60 13.62
N PRO A 33 0.41 -14.34 12.62
CA PRO A 33 -0.17 -14.43 11.29
C PRO A 33 -1.40 -15.35 11.29
N VAL A 34 -2.48 -14.85 11.90
CA VAL A 34 -3.77 -15.53 12.07
C VAL A 34 -4.87 -14.65 11.47
N ALA A 35 -5.70 -15.25 10.62
CA ALA A 35 -6.90 -14.59 10.10
C ALA A 35 -8.11 -15.52 10.15
N SER A 36 -9.25 -14.93 10.44
CA SER A 36 -10.56 -15.58 10.35
C SER A 36 -11.43 -14.86 9.34
N ASN A 37 -12.31 -15.59 8.68
CA ASN A 37 -13.29 -15.04 7.75
C ASN A 37 -14.57 -15.85 7.87
N PRO A 38 -15.77 -15.24 7.90
CA PRO A 38 -17.01 -15.98 8.01
C PRO A 38 -17.14 -17.05 6.93
N GLY A 39 -17.47 -18.27 7.33
CA GLY A 39 -17.65 -19.41 6.41
C GLY A 39 -16.37 -19.98 5.79
N LYS A 40 -15.20 -19.53 6.22
CA LYS A 40 -13.90 -20.04 5.77
C LYS A 40 -13.09 -20.62 6.94
N PRO A 41 -12.17 -21.56 6.69
CA PRO A 41 -11.25 -22.05 7.72
C PRO A 41 -10.38 -20.92 8.29
N VAL A 42 -10.08 -20.98 9.58
CA VAL A 42 -9.12 -20.07 10.20
C VAL A 42 -7.73 -20.37 9.67
N ILE A 43 -7.06 -19.34 9.15
CA ILE A 43 -5.65 -19.42 8.75
C ILE A 43 -4.81 -19.15 10.00
N ASN A 44 -3.84 -20.02 10.27
CA ASN A 44 -2.81 -19.83 11.28
C ASN A 44 -1.50 -20.39 10.74
N LEU A 45 -0.64 -19.53 10.24
CA LEU A 45 0.59 -19.94 9.57
C LEU A 45 1.55 -20.65 10.52
N GLU A 46 1.69 -20.19 11.78
CA GLU A 46 2.58 -20.85 12.77
C GLU A 46 2.13 -22.28 13.08
N LYS A 47 0.81 -22.48 13.24
CA LYS A 47 0.24 -23.81 13.51
C LYS A 47 0.47 -24.77 12.32
N GLU A 48 0.40 -24.28 11.09
CA GLU A 48 0.55 -25.12 9.90
C GLU A 48 2.01 -25.40 9.55
N PHE A 49 2.88 -24.40 9.59
CA PHE A 49 4.25 -24.51 9.08
C PHE A 49 5.32 -24.64 10.16
N GLY A 50 4.96 -24.46 11.42
CA GLY A 50 5.87 -24.56 12.57
C GLY A 50 6.79 -23.35 12.73
N ARG A 51 7.42 -23.26 13.90
CA ARG A 51 8.26 -22.11 14.29
C ARG A 51 9.56 -21.97 13.53
N THR A 52 10.02 -23.00 12.87
CA THR A 52 11.23 -22.92 11.99
C THR A 52 10.96 -22.12 10.73
N ARG A 53 9.72 -22.07 10.26
CA ARG A 53 9.32 -21.33 9.06
C ARG A 53 8.49 -20.09 9.38
N VAL A 54 7.80 -20.06 10.52
CA VAL A 54 6.98 -18.95 10.97
C VAL A 54 7.48 -18.57 12.36
N ASN A 55 8.32 -17.53 12.41
CA ASN A 55 9.10 -17.22 13.60
C ASN A 55 8.64 -15.91 14.23
N ASN A 56 8.24 -15.96 15.51
CA ASN A 56 8.05 -14.80 16.35
C ASN A 56 9.42 -14.36 16.88
N THR A 57 9.87 -13.19 16.45
CA THR A 57 11.22 -12.69 16.71
C THR A 57 11.35 -11.96 18.06
N GLY A 58 10.22 -11.66 18.70
CA GLY A 58 10.17 -10.61 19.71
C GLY A 58 10.21 -9.21 19.03
N ILE A 59 10.16 -8.15 19.83
CA ILE A 59 10.13 -6.77 19.31
C ILE A 59 11.56 -6.31 18.99
N ASP A 60 11.94 -6.38 17.74
CA ASP A 60 13.20 -5.84 17.18
C ASP A 60 13.12 -5.75 15.66
N GLU A 61 12.59 -4.66 15.16
CA GLU A 61 12.30 -4.43 13.74
C GLU A 61 13.59 -4.33 12.91
N LEU A 62 14.66 -3.82 13.51
CA LEU A 62 15.96 -3.77 12.83
C LEU A 62 16.52 -5.17 12.60
N TRP A 63 16.46 -6.02 13.64
CA TRP A 63 16.85 -7.42 13.51
C TRP A 63 15.98 -8.17 12.49
N MET A 64 14.66 -7.96 12.53
CA MET A 64 13.74 -8.57 11.58
C MET A 64 14.10 -8.22 10.13
N ALA A 65 14.37 -6.95 9.86
CA ALA A 65 14.81 -6.52 8.53
C ALA A 65 16.15 -7.15 8.15
N ALA A 66 17.13 -7.17 9.05
CA ALA A 66 18.43 -7.78 8.81
C ALA A 66 18.32 -9.30 8.55
N ALA A 67 17.52 -10.01 9.34
CA ALA A 67 17.26 -11.43 9.17
C ALA A 67 16.57 -11.74 7.83
N THR A 68 15.58 -10.88 7.44
CA THR A 68 14.90 -11.00 6.14
C THR A 68 15.86 -10.82 4.98
N LEU A 69 16.72 -9.80 5.03
CA LEU A 69 17.73 -9.57 4.01
C LEU A 69 18.77 -10.69 3.96
N GLY A 70 19.25 -11.13 5.11
CA GLY A 70 20.21 -12.25 5.21
C GLY A 70 19.63 -13.55 4.66
N SER A 71 18.39 -13.87 4.96
CA SER A 71 17.67 -15.03 4.43
C SER A 71 17.56 -14.97 2.91
N ALA A 72 17.14 -13.81 2.37
CA ALA A 72 17.03 -13.61 0.93
C ALA A 72 18.39 -13.73 0.21
N LEU A 73 19.47 -13.22 0.80
CA LEU A 73 20.83 -13.38 0.29
C LEU A 73 21.30 -14.84 0.31
N ALA A 74 20.81 -15.63 1.26
CA ALA A 74 21.07 -17.08 1.33
C ALA A 74 20.18 -17.90 0.39
N GLY A 75 19.33 -17.25 -0.43
CA GLY A 75 18.46 -17.91 -1.39
C GLY A 75 17.11 -18.36 -0.82
N VAL A 76 16.74 -17.89 0.38
CA VAL A 76 15.47 -18.16 1.02
C VAL A 76 14.47 -17.06 0.67
N THR A 77 13.27 -17.42 0.24
CA THR A 77 12.19 -16.45 0.07
C THR A 77 11.72 -15.96 1.43
N ALA A 78 11.95 -14.69 1.74
CA ALA A 78 11.69 -14.15 3.07
C ALA A 78 10.58 -13.09 3.05
N VAL A 79 9.60 -13.25 3.93
CA VAL A 79 8.56 -12.28 4.19
C VAL A 79 8.62 -11.87 5.66
N THR A 80 8.60 -10.58 5.92
CA THR A 80 8.50 -10.05 7.30
C THR A 80 7.30 -9.13 7.44
N TYR A 81 6.63 -9.23 8.59
CA TYR A 81 5.55 -8.33 8.97
C TYR A 81 6.00 -7.48 10.16
N ILE A 82 6.08 -6.18 9.94
CA ILE A 82 6.49 -5.18 10.93
C ILE A 82 5.28 -4.30 11.23
N PRO A 83 4.67 -4.42 12.43
CA PRO A 83 3.56 -3.59 12.83
C PRO A 83 4.03 -2.25 13.37
N TYR A 84 3.11 -1.30 13.40
CA TYR A 84 3.23 -0.01 14.10
C TYR A 84 4.42 0.85 13.61
N GLN A 85 4.88 1.74 14.50
CA GLN A 85 5.96 2.69 14.24
C GLN A 85 7.34 2.06 13.99
N GLY A 86 7.51 0.78 14.30
CA GLY A 86 8.73 0.04 13.99
C GLY A 86 9.14 0.08 12.52
N ASN A 87 8.22 0.51 11.67
CA ASN A 87 8.43 0.71 10.24
C ASN A 87 9.58 1.66 9.87
N CYS A 88 9.96 2.59 10.74
CA CYS A 88 11.09 3.49 10.52
C CYS A 88 12.44 2.85 10.86
N MET A 89 12.47 1.84 11.74
CA MET A 89 13.71 1.20 12.18
C MET A 89 14.47 0.48 11.06
N PRO A 90 13.83 -0.25 10.14
CA PRO A 90 14.52 -0.93 9.05
C PRO A 90 14.96 0.01 7.92
N PHE A 91 14.63 1.31 7.96
CA PHE A 91 14.86 2.25 6.85
C PHE A 91 16.31 2.22 6.34
N GLN A 92 17.29 2.28 7.23
CA GLN A 92 18.71 2.24 6.87
C GLN A 92 19.08 0.95 6.11
N LEU A 93 18.59 -0.21 6.57
CA LEU A 93 18.85 -1.50 5.91
C LEU A 93 18.20 -1.57 4.54
N LEU A 94 16.95 -1.12 4.42
CA LEU A 94 16.24 -1.12 3.14
C LEU A 94 16.90 -0.15 2.16
N GLN A 95 17.29 1.05 2.61
CA GLN A 95 17.94 2.05 1.78
C GLN A 95 19.34 1.63 1.32
N ASN A 96 20.21 1.23 2.25
CA ASN A 96 21.62 1.02 1.97
C ASN A 96 21.95 -0.39 1.48
N HIS A 97 21.13 -1.38 1.81
CA HIS A 97 21.38 -2.77 1.42
C HIS A 97 20.33 -3.25 0.40
N ALA A 98 19.06 -3.34 0.76
CA ALA A 98 18.05 -3.90 -0.12
C ALA A 98 17.95 -3.15 -1.46
N GLY A 99 17.80 -1.82 -1.42
CA GLY A 99 17.65 -1.00 -2.63
C GLY A 99 18.89 -0.94 -3.52
N LYS A 100 20.09 -1.17 -2.96
CA LYS A 100 21.36 -1.00 -3.71
C LYS A 100 22.00 -2.30 -4.17
N LEU A 101 21.67 -3.42 -3.55
CA LEU A 101 22.40 -4.68 -3.76
C LEU A 101 22.46 -5.11 -5.23
N ARG A 102 21.33 -5.06 -5.92
CA ARG A 102 21.29 -5.43 -7.35
C ARG A 102 22.18 -4.56 -8.21
N SER A 103 22.18 -3.24 -7.95
CA SER A 103 23.06 -2.29 -8.65
C SER A 103 24.53 -2.52 -8.31
N MET A 104 24.87 -2.71 -7.04
CA MET A 104 26.24 -2.94 -6.57
C MET A 104 26.83 -4.24 -7.11
N THR A 105 26.01 -5.23 -7.42
CA THR A 105 26.45 -6.51 -7.97
C THR A 105 26.34 -6.58 -9.50
N GLY A 106 26.08 -5.46 -10.17
CA GLY A 106 25.93 -5.43 -11.63
C GLY A 106 24.74 -6.26 -12.12
N GLY A 107 23.66 -6.32 -11.35
CA GLY A 107 22.45 -7.08 -11.68
C GLY A 107 22.50 -8.58 -11.35
N LYS A 108 23.60 -9.08 -10.80
CA LYS A 108 23.82 -10.51 -10.56
C LYS A 108 23.11 -11.04 -9.32
N ALA A 109 22.96 -10.22 -8.26
CA ALA A 109 22.24 -10.63 -7.07
C ALA A 109 20.74 -10.38 -7.22
N SER A 110 19.94 -11.34 -6.75
CA SER A 110 18.52 -11.15 -6.48
C SER A 110 18.28 -11.20 -4.96
N MET A 111 17.22 -10.55 -4.51
CA MET A 111 16.85 -10.51 -3.10
C MET A 111 15.31 -10.63 -2.99
N PRO A 112 14.77 -11.86 -3.02
CA PRO A 112 13.33 -12.09 -2.91
C PRO A 112 12.86 -11.88 -1.46
N ALA A 113 12.76 -10.61 -1.06
CA ALA A 113 12.35 -10.19 0.27
C ALA A 113 11.11 -9.30 0.18
N THR A 114 10.06 -9.65 0.93
CA THR A 114 8.85 -8.84 1.04
C THR A 114 8.75 -8.28 2.46
N PHE A 115 8.69 -6.96 2.56
CA PHE A 115 8.51 -6.24 3.82
C PHE A 115 7.08 -5.73 3.89
N ILE A 116 6.24 -6.38 4.71
CA ILE A 116 4.89 -5.91 5.00
C ILE A 116 4.98 -4.92 6.16
N LEU A 117 4.77 -3.64 5.86
CA LEU A 117 4.85 -2.55 6.82
C LEU A 117 3.46 -2.00 7.10
N GLU A 118 3.04 -2.01 8.36
CA GLU A 118 1.71 -1.57 8.75
C GLU A 118 1.62 -0.04 8.81
N MET A 119 0.66 0.53 8.09
CA MET A 119 0.31 1.95 8.16
C MET A 119 -0.71 2.17 9.27
N THR A 120 -0.24 2.44 10.48
CA THR A 120 -1.10 2.58 11.67
C THR A 120 -1.74 3.95 11.84
N GLY A 121 -1.18 4.96 11.23
CA GLY A 121 -1.69 6.34 11.28
C GLY A 121 -3.14 6.53 10.83
N GLN A 122 -3.80 5.46 10.40
CA GLN A 122 -5.19 5.48 9.96
C GLN A 122 -6.18 5.00 11.03
N THR A 123 -5.68 4.60 12.18
CA THR A 123 -6.52 4.12 13.30
C THR A 123 -6.74 5.25 14.30
N PRO A 124 -7.95 5.83 14.36
CA PRO A 124 -8.24 6.90 15.32
C PRO A 124 -7.99 6.46 16.76
N GLY A 125 -7.36 7.34 17.54
CA GLY A 125 -7.06 7.08 18.95
C GLY A 125 -5.81 6.26 19.22
N PHE A 126 -5.08 5.86 18.20
CA PHE A 126 -3.73 5.33 18.39
C PHE A 126 -2.78 6.46 18.82
N ALA A 127 -1.85 6.18 19.76
CA ALA A 127 -0.96 7.21 20.28
C ALA A 127 -0.18 7.87 19.14
N GLY A 128 -0.06 9.22 19.15
CA GLY A 128 0.55 9.99 18.08
C GLY A 128 1.93 9.49 17.64
N GLN A 129 2.77 9.06 18.59
CA GLN A 129 4.10 8.50 18.28
C GLN A 129 4.08 7.14 17.55
N HIS A 130 2.93 6.45 17.54
CA HIS A 130 2.72 5.18 16.85
C HIS A 130 1.90 5.34 15.57
N SER A 131 1.79 6.56 15.05
CA SER A 131 0.98 6.87 13.88
C SER A 131 1.88 7.34 12.75
N ASP A 132 2.15 6.43 11.81
CA ASP A 132 3.03 6.68 10.67
C ASP A 132 2.21 7.10 9.45
N TYR A 133 2.36 8.35 9.04
CA TYR A 133 1.75 8.89 7.82
C TYR A 133 2.72 9.02 6.66
N GLU A 134 4.01 8.99 6.98
CA GLU A 134 5.08 9.28 6.04
C GLU A 134 5.76 8.05 5.44
N ILE A 135 5.46 6.84 5.91
CA ILE A 135 6.18 5.63 5.49
C ILE A 135 6.04 5.35 3.98
N ASP A 136 4.92 5.69 3.39
CA ASP A 136 4.71 5.59 1.96
C ASP A 136 5.67 6.51 1.18
N THR A 137 5.87 7.75 1.64
CA THR A 137 6.84 8.70 1.09
C THR A 137 8.27 8.20 1.27
N TYR A 138 8.65 7.78 2.48
CA TYR A 138 10.03 7.35 2.77
C TYR A 138 10.47 6.20 1.89
N TYR A 139 9.68 5.14 1.80
CA TYR A 139 10.06 3.96 1.04
C TYR A 139 9.90 4.14 -0.48
N SER A 140 8.96 4.97 -0.92
CA SER A 140 8.80 5.29 -2.34
C SER A 140 9.96 6.13 -2.89
N HIS A 141 10.66 6.89 -2.03
CA HIS A 141 11.81 7.67 -2.45
C HIS A 141 13.08 6.84 -2.67
N ILE A 142 13.17 5.61 -2.11
CA ILE A 142 14.39 4.79 -2.20
C ILE A 142 14.52 4.12 -3.59
N PRO A 143 15.58 4.44 -4.39
CA PRO A 143 15.84 3.73 -5.63
C PRO A 143 16.13 2.22 -5.38
N GLY A 144 15.61 1.37 -6.27
CA GLY A 144 15.82 -0.08 -6.20
C GLY A 144 14.82 -0.85 -5.33
N LEU A 145 13.94 -0.16 -4.59
CA LEU A 145 12.77 -0.77 -3.95
C LEU A 145 11.53 -0.59 -4.83
N LYS A 146 10.63 -1.57 -4.78
CA LYS A 146 9.23 -1.40 -5.16
C LYS A 146 8.42 -1.09 -3.90
N THR A 147 7.47 -0.15 -3.99
CA THR A 147 6.59 0.21 -2.87
C THR A 147 5.16 0.16 -3.35
N VAL A 148 4.36 -0.71 -2.77
CA VAL A 148 2.97 -0.95 -3.17
C VAL A 148 2.02 -0.80 -1.98
N VAL A 149 0.78 -0.37 -2.26
CA VAL A 149 -0.23 -0.08 -1.22
C VAL A 149 -1.63 -0.45 -1.74
N PRO A 150 -2.01 -1.74 -1.71
CA PRO A 150 -3.31 -2.18 -2.20
C PRO A 150 -4.45 -1.63 -1.33
N SER A 151 -5.51 -1.18 -1.98
CA SER A 151 -6.69 -0.60 -1.34
C SER A 151 -7.85 -1.59 -1.19
N THR A 152 -7.85 -2.71 -1.89
CA THR A 152 -8.92 -3.70 -1.89
C THR A 152 -8.42 -5.08 -1.52
N PRO A 153 -9.28 -5.98 -0.99
CA PRO A 153 -8.92 -7.38 -0.74
C PRO A 153 -8.44 -8.14 -1.99
N TYR A 154 -9.05 -7.87 -3.16
CA TYR A 154 -8.63 -8.45 -4.43
C TYR A 154 -7.18 -8.06 -4.77
N ASP A 155 -6.89 -6.76 -4.76
CA ASP A 155 -5.54 -6.29 -5.06
C ASP A 155 -4.54 -6.76 -4.00
N ALA A 156 -4.92 -6.75 -2.73
CA ALA A 156 -4.05 -7.20 -1.64
C ALA A 156 -3.61 -8.66 -1.84
N LYS A 157 -4.55 -9.55 -2.20
CA LYS A 157 -4.25 -10.95 -2.52
C LYS A 157 -3.31 -11.07 -3.72
N GLY A 158 -3.67 -10.46 -4.85
CA GLY A 158 -2.88 -10.60 -6.07
C GLY A 158 -1.52 -9.92 -6.01
N MET A 159 -1.43 -8.76 -5.35
CA MET A 159 -0.17 -8.02 -5.22
C MET A 159 0.78 -8.65 -4.22
N ILE A 160 0.32 -9.29 -3.12
CA ILE A 160 1.22 -10.02 -2.22
C ILE A 160 1.82 -11.25 -2.91
N VAL A 161 1.06 -11.91 -3.80
CA VAL A 161 1.60 -13.00 -4.63
C VAL A 161 2.72 -12.47 -5.53
N SER A 162 2.45 -11.37 -6.25
CA SER A 162 3.46 -10.74 -7.11
C SER A 162 4.70 -10.27 -6.33
N ALA A 163 4.52 -9.75 -5.12
CA ALA A 163 5.61 -9.32 -4.25
C ALA A 163 6.50 -10.50 -3.80
N ILE A 164 5.89 -11.62 -3.38
CA ILE A 164 6.62 -12.83 -2.98
C ILE A 164 7.40 -13.44 -4.14
N ARG A 165 6.88 -13.33 -5.36
CA ARG A 165 7.49 -13.86 -6.58
C ARG A 165 8.50 -12.92 -7.22
N ASP A 166 8.58 -11.67 -6.78
CA ASP A 166 9.54 -10.71 -7.31
C ASP A 166 10.96 -11.07 -6.87
N PRO A 167 11.93 -11.11 -7.80
CA PRO A 167 13.32 -11.38 -7.44
C PRO A 167 14.02 -10.20 -6.74
N ASN A 168 13.35 -9.08 -6.55
CA ASN A 168 13.87 -7.89 -5.89
C ASN A 168 13.03 -7.55 -4.65
N PRO A 169 13.57 -6.71 -3.74
CA PRO A 169 12.86 -6.37 -2.52
C PRO A 169 11.60 -5.53 -2.81
N VAL A 170 10.52 -5.90 -2.16
CA VAL A 170 9.23 -5.20 -2.23
C VAL A 170 8.81 -4.74 -0.84
N VAL A 171 8.51 -3.47 -0.71
CA VAL A 171 7.80 -2.90 0.44
C VAL A 171 6.30 -2.95 0.13
N PHE A 172 5.60 -3.75 0.90
CA PHE A 172 4.16 -3.94 0.80
C PHE A 172 3.49 -3.23 1.97
N LEU A 173 2.92 -2.07 1.71
CA LEU A 173 2.27 -1.27 2.74
C LEU A 173 0.90 -1.86 3.08
N TYR A 174 0.68 -2.11 4.36
CA TYR A 174 -0.56 -2.63 4.89
C TYR A 174 -1.36 -1.51 5.57
N PRO A 175 -2.45 -1.02 4.96
CA PRO A 175 -3.32 -0.03 5.59
C PRO A 175 -4.16 -0.67 6.70
N ALA A 176 -3.82 -0.41 7.97
CA ALA A 176 -4.52 -1.02 9.12
C ALA A 176 -6.03 -0.74 9.13
N GLY A 177 -6.44 0.45 8.69
CA GLY A 177 -7.85 0.83 8.58
C GLY A 177 -8.65 0.05 7.52
N LEU A 178 -7.99 -0.72 6.65
CA LEU A 178 -8.63 -1.55 5.63
C LEU A 178 -8.69 -3.03 6.01
N ARG A 179 -8.18 -3.41 7.18
CA ARG A 179 -8.05 -4.80 7.64
C ARG A 179 -9.31 -5.63 7.43
N ASP A 180 -10.45 -5.06 7.80
CA ASP A 180 -11.77 -5.75 7.80
C ASP A 180 -12.62 -5.37 6.57
N LEU A 181 -12.08 -4.57 5.64
CA LEU A 181 -12.73 -4.33 4.36
C LEU A 181 -12.90 -5.67 3.64
N SER A 182 -14.10 -5.97 3.18
CA SER A 182 -14.39 -7.22 2.50
C SER A 182 -15.02 -7.01 1.13
N GLU A 183 -14.69 -7.91 0.20
CA GLU A 183 -15.26 -7.97 -1.14
C GLU A 183 -15.20 -9.41 -1.68
N ASP A 184 -15.77 -9.62 -2.86
CA ASP A 184 -15.68 -10.89 -3.55
C ASP A 184 -14.28 -11.14 -4.11
N VAL A 185 -13.57 -12.12 -3.54
CA VAL A 185 -12.20 -12.50 -3.95
C VAL A 185 -12.18 -13.95 -4.43
N PRO A 186 -11.53 -14.25 -5.57
CA PRO A 186 -11.34 -15.62 -6.06
C PRO A 186 -10.63 -16.52 -5.04
N ASP A 187 -10.98 -17.81 -5.00
CA ASP A 187 -10.30 -18.79 -4.16
C ASP A 187 -8.95 -19.20 -4.77
N GLU A 188 -8.87 -19.27 -6.09
CA GLU A 188 -7.65 -19.56 -6.83
C GLU A 188 -6.59 -18.46 -6.64
N GLN A 189 -5.32 -18.85 -6.84
CA GLN A 189 -4.20 -17.92 -6.77
C GLN A 189 -4.08 -17.15 -8.09
N TYR A 190 -3.82 -15.85 -7.99
CA TYR A 190 -3.60 -14.97 -9.13
C TYR A 190 -2.59 -13.87 -8.77
N GLU A 191 -2.06 -13.21 -9.78
CA GLU A 191 -1.15 -12.09 -9.65
C GLU A 191 -1.80 -10.79 -10.10
N VAL A 192 -1.49 -9.70 -9.41
CA VAL A 192 -1.77 -8.33 -9.82
C VAL A 192 -0.45 -7.63 -10.04
N PRO A 193 -0.22 -7.00 -11.21
CA PRO A 193 1.03 -6.32 -11.51
C PRO A 193 1.38 -5.22 -10.49
N LEU A 194 2.68 -5.14 -10.12
CA LEU A 194 3.19 -4.15 -9.16
C LEU A 194 3.54 -2.79 -9.81
N ASP A 195 3.20 -2.58 -11.07
CA ASP A 195 3.54 -1.40 -11.85
C ASP A 195 2.33 -0.78 -12.58
N LYS A 196 1.12 -1.27 -12.28
CA LYS A 196 -0.12 -0.83 -12.93
C LYS A 196 -1.12 -0.26 -11.93
N ALA A 197 -1.63 0.94 -12.24
CA ALA A 197 -2.78 1.53 -11.56
C ALA A 197 -4.09 0.83 -11.97
N ALA A 198 -5.16 1.06 -11.23
CA ALA A 198 -6.48 0.58 -11.56
C ALA A 198 -7.47 1.75 -11.73
N VAL A 199 -8.12 1.83 -12.88
CA VAL A 199 -9.27 2.72 -13.07
C VAL A 199 -10.48 2.07 -12.40
N ARG A 200 -10.94 2.68 -11.31
CA ARG A 200 -12.08 2.18 -10.50
C ARG A 200 -13.41 2.67 -11.03
N THR A 201 -13.45 3.88 -11.58
CA THR A 201 -14.60 4.42 -12.30
C THR A 201 -14.13 5.17 -13.54
N GLU A 202 -14.85 5.02 -14.64
CA GLU A 202 -14.64 5.81 -15.84
C GLU A 202 -15.32 7.17 -15.71
N GLY A 203 -14.68 8.23 -16.22
CA GLY A 203 -15.20 9.58 -16.20
C GLY A 203 -14.55 10.52 -17.20
N SER A 204 -15.16 11.70 -17.41
CA SER A 204 -14.72 12.69 -18.39
C SER A 204 -14.45 14.08 -17.80
N ASP A 205 -14.93 14.36 -16.59
CA ASP A 205 -14.96 15.73 -16.07
C ASP A 205 -13.78 16.04 -15.17
N LEU A 206 -13.30 15.02 -14.43
CA LEU A 206 -12.25 15.13 -13.44
C LEU A 206 -11.57 13.77 -13.22
N THR A 207 -10.25 13.75 -13.15
CA THR A 207 -9.48 12.61 -12.64
C THR A 207 -9.23 12.80 -11.15
N ILE A 208 -9.61 11.81 -10.33
CA ILE A 208 -9.25 11.76 -8.91
C ILE A 208 -8.34 10.57 -8.68
N VAL A 209 -7.16 10.81 -8.12
CA VAL A 209 -6.16 9.78 -7.85
C VAL A 209 -5.98 9.61 -6.36
N GLY A 210 -6.03 8.38 -5.90
CA GLY A 210 -5.71 8.00 -4.52
C GLY A 210 -4.89 6.72 -4.47
N SER A 211 -4.57 6.27 -3.25
CA SER A 211 -3.89 5.01 -3.01
C SER A 211 -4.24 4.45 -1.63
N GLY A 212 -4.24 3.13 -1.49
CA GLY A 212 -4.45 2.46 -0.21
C GLY A 212 -5.60 3.05 0.60
N PRO A 213 -5.32 3.65 1.77
CA PRO A 213 -6.35 4.09 2.70
C PRO A 213 -7.17 5.30 2.25
N SER A 214 -6.73 6.05 1.23
CA SER A 214 -7.51 7.16 0.69
C SER A 214 -8.62 6.69 -0.26
N MET A 215 -8.49 5.50 -0.84
CA MET A 215 -9.42 5.02 -1.87
C MET A 215 -10.88 4.88 -1.41
N PRO A 216 -11.21 4.39 -0.22
CA PRO A 216 -12.60 4.36 0.23
C PRO A 216 -13.26 5.75 0.22
N GLU A 217 -12.53 6.80 0.62
CA GLU A 217 -13.05 8.16 0.62
C GLU A 217 -13.16 8.74 -0.80
N VAL A 218 -12.21 8.41 -1.68
CA VAL A 218 -12.27 8.75 -3.11
C VAL A 218 -13.49 8.11 -3.77
N MET A 219 -13.77 6.84 -3.50
CA MET A 219 -14.92 6.12 -4.09
C MET A 219 -16.26 6.67 -3.59
N LYS A 220 -16.37 6.99 -2.30
CA LYS A 220 -17.56 7.66 -1.74
C LYS A 220 -17.79 9.04 -2.40
N ALA A 221 -16.72 9.81 -2.57
CA ALA A 221 -16.80 11.12 -3.21
C ALA A 221 -17.18 11.00 -4.70
N ALA A 222 -16.60 10.06 -5.43
CA ALA A 222 -16.91 9.83 -6.84
C ALA A 222 -18.39 9.48 -7.04
N GLU A 223 -18.95 8.62 -6.20
CA GLU A 223 -20.38 8.28 -6.25
C GLU A 223 -21.28 9.50 -5.95
N ALA A 224 -20.95 10.28 -4.92
CA ALA A 224 -21.69 11.49 -4.57
C ALA A 224 -21.62 12.57 -5.68
N LEU A 225 -20.45 12.75 -6.30
CA LEU A 225 -20.25 13.68 -7.41
C LEU A 225 -21.01 13.23 -8.66
N LYS A 226 -21.07 11.93 -8.94
CA LYS A 226 -21.87 11.37 -10.04
C LYS A 226 -23.35 11.67 -9.87
N GLN A 227 -23.89 11.58 -8.65
CA GLN A 227 -25.28 11.96 -8.36
C GLN A 227 -25.53 13.46 -8.57
N GLN A 228 -24.48 14.29 -8.53
CA GLN A 228 -24.51 15.72 -8.85
C GLN A 228 -24.24 16.03 -10.34
N GLY A 229 -24.10 15.00 -11.17
CA GLY A 229 -23.88 15.15 -12.62
C GLY A 229 -22.41 15.31 -13.01
N MET A 230 -21.45 15.07 -12.11
CA MET A 230 -20.01 15.13 -12.41
C MET A 230 -19.45 13.71 -12.57
N ASN A 231 -18.96 13.38 -13.77
CA ASN A 231 -18.40 12.07 -14.10
C ASN A 231 -16.91 12.02 -13.77
N VAL A 232 -16.58 11.41 -12.63
CA VAL A 232 -15.23 11.29 -12.12
C VAL A 232 -14.57 10.00 -12.62
N GLU A 233 -13.35 10.13 -13.15
CA GLU A 233 -12.45 9.00 -13.34
C GLU A 233 -11.61 8.81 -12.09
N ALA A 234 -11.96 7.80 -11.29
CA ALA A 234 -11.25 7.48 -10.06
C ALA A 234 -10.16 6.45 -10.33
N ILE A 235 -8.92 6.78 -10.02
CA ILE A 235 -7.74 5.94 -10.22
C ILE A 235 -7.12 5.59 -8.88
N ASP A 236 -6.93 4.29 -8.66
CA ASP A 236 -6.18 3.74 -7.56
C ASP A 236 -4.75 3.44 -8.04
N LEU A 237 -3.77 4.12 -7.48
CA LEU A 237 -2.36 3.92 -7.86
C LEU A 237 -1.88 2.50 -7.63
N ARG A 238 -2.31 1.85 -6.55
CA ARG A 238 -1.84 0.53 -6.10
C ARG A 238 -0.33 0.46 -5.87
N SER A 239 0.45 1.10 -6.74
CA SER A 239 1.91 1.17 -6.65
C SER A 239 2.36 2.63 -6.58
N LEU A 240 3.16 2.93 -5.55
CA LEU A 240 3.82 4.22 -5.39
C LEU A 240 5.20 4.23 -6.05
N LYS A 241 5.77 3.05 -6.25
CA LYS A 241 7.02 2.85 -6.99
C LYS A 241 7.07 1.42 -7.56
N PRO A 242 7.08 1.30 -8.90
CA PRO A 242 6.95 2.37 -9.89
C PRO A 242 5.53 2.94 -9.96
N ILE A 243 5.39 4.21 -10.36
CA ILE A 243 4.10 4.85 -10.64
C ILE A 243 3.72 4.58 -12.10
N ASP A 244 2.48 4.18 -12.35
CA ASP A 244 1.92 4.01 -13.70
C ASP A 244 1.59 5.39 -14.32
N THR A 245 2.62 6.05 -14.82
CA THR A 245 2.51 7.38 -15.43
C THR A 245 1.63 7.37 -16.68
N GLU A 246 1.63 6.28 -17.45
CA GLU A 246 0.84 6.15 -18.68
C GLU A 246 -0.67 6.25 -18.39
N THR A 247 -1.17 5.49 -17.43
CA THR A 247 -2.59 5.52 -17.02
C THR A 247 -2.99 6.94 -16.56
N LEU A 248 -2.13 7.57 -15.76
CA LEU A 248 -2.39 8.92 -15.23
C LEU A 248 -2.44 9.97 -16.35
N VAL A 249 -1.47 9.96 -17.25
CA VAL A 249 -1.39 10.89 -18.38
C VAL A 249 -2.60 10.71 -19.29
N ASN A 250 -2.95 9.48 -19.67
CA ASN A 250 -4.10 9.20 -20.54
C ASN A 250 -5.41 9.71 -19.92
N SER A 251 -5.61 9.51 -18.64
CA SER A 251 -6.78 10.01 -17.92
C SER A 251 -6.84 11.54 -17.92
N VAL A 252 -5.74 12.20 -17.54
CA VAL A 252 -5.73 13.68 -17.43
C VAL A 252 -5.69 14.36 -18.80
N GLN A 253 -5.20 13.73 -19.84
CA GLN A 253 -5.36 14.23 -21.21
C GLN A 253 -6.83 14.38 -21.60
N LYS A 254 -7.68 13.45 -21.15
CA LYS A 254 -9.13 13.46 -21.36
C LYS A 254 -9.84 14.50 -20.48
N THR A 255 -9.57 14.47 -19.18
CA THR A 255 -10.32 15.26 -18.20
C THR A 255 -9.80 16.69 -18.01
N LYS A 256 -8.53 16.94 -18.29
CA LYS A 256 -7.81 18.21 -18.08
C LYS A 256 -7.84 18.73 -16.62
N ARG A 257 -8.22 17.88 -15.67
CA ARG A 257 -8.30 18.21 -14.25
C ARG A 257 -7.83 17.03 -13.43
N LEU A 258 -6.95 17.28 -12.47
CA LEU A 258 -6.40 16.25 -11.58
C LEU A 258 -6.50 16.70 -10.13
N LEU A 259 -7.19 15.89 -9.32
CA LEU A 259 -7.20 15.97 -7.86
C LEU A 259 -6.48 14.76 -7.29
N THR A 260 -5.45 14.94 -6.46
CA THR A 260 -4.83 13.85 -5.70
C THR A 260 -5.30 13.87 -4.25
N VAL A 261 -5.47 12.67 -3.69
CA VAL A 261 -5.97 12.45 -2.32
C VAL A 261 -5.02 11.52 -1.59
N ASP A 262 -4.28 12.07 -0.63
CA ASP A 262 -3.30 11.33 0.16
C ASP A 262 -3.68 11.29 1.63
N GLN A 263 -3.32 10.21 2.29
CA GLN A 263 -3.38 10.13 3.76
C GLN A 263 -2.01 10.42 4.40
N SER A 264 -0.99 10.68 3.59
CA SER A 264 0.32 11.19 4.03
C SER A 264 0.28 12.69 4.29
N TYR A 265 1.34 13.22 4.89
CA TYR A 265 1.50 14.67 5.07
C TYR A 265 1.53 15.42 3.74
N TYR A 266 1.05 16.66 3.76
CA TYR A 266 0.93 17.49 2.57
C TYR A 266 2.26 17.72 1.85
N THR A 267 3.33 17.92 2.61
CA THR A 267 4.68 18.07 2.07
C THR A 267 5.23 16.73 1.57
N LEU A 268 5.59 16.67 0.29
CA LEU A 268 6.17 15.50 -0.38
C LEU A 268 5.24 14.26 -0.43
N CYS A 269 3.94 14.39 -0.25
CA CYS A 269 3.01 13.27 -0.42
C CYS A 269 3.11 12.65 -1.83
N PRO A 270 2.74 11.37 -2.02
CA PRO A 270 2.77 10.71 -3.32
C PRO A 270 2.04 11.48 -4.43
N GLY A 271 0.93 12.14 -4.10
CA GLY A 271 0.19 12.99 -5.04
C GLY A 271 0.98 14.17 -5.59
N ALA A 272 2.00 14.65 -4.89
CA ALA A 272 2.88 15.70 -5.42
C ALA A 272 3.70 15.19 -6.62
N GLU A 273 4.23 13.96 -6.52
CA GLU A 273 4.95 13.29 -7.61
C GLU A 273 4.01 12.95 -8.77
N VAL A 274 2.79 12.50 -8.48
CA VAL A 274 1.75 12.25 -9.49
C VAL A 274 1.47 13.52 -10.31
N ILE A 275 1.28 14.66 -9.64
CA ILE A 275 1.05 15.93 -10.31
C ILE A 275 2.26 16.34 -11.15
N ALA A 276 3.48 16.21 -10.65
CA ALA A 276 4.69 16.55 -11.38
C ALA A 276 4.78 15.75 -12.70
N ARG A 277 4.63 14.42 -12.65
CA ARG A 277 4.65 13.55 -13.82
C ARG A 277 3.58 13.88 -14.84
N VAL A 278 2.37 14.18 -14.39
CA VAL A 278 1.29 14.57 -15.28
C VAL A 278 1.55 15.96 -15.90
N ALA A 279 2.03 16.93 -15.12
CA ALA A 279 2.32 18.27 -15.58
C ALA A 279 3.43 18.32 -16.64
N GLU A 280 4.40 17.40 -16.58
CA GLU A 280 5.45 17.25 -17.59
C GLU A 280 4.93 16.70 -18.94
N ASN A 281 3.71 16.13 -18.97
CA ASN A 281 3.19 15.41 -20.14
C ASN A 281 1.81 15.91 -20.64
N VAL A 282 1.13 16.76 -19.88
CA VAL A 282 -0.23 17.22 -20.20
C VAL A 282 -0.36 18.74 -20.07
N ASP A 283 -0.39 19.43 -21.22
CA ASP A 283 -0.58 20.88 -21.25
C ASP A 283 -2.01 21.29 -20.87
N GLY A 284 -2.12 22.46 -20.19
CA GLY A 284 -3.37 23.11 -19.87
C GLY A 284 -4.22 22.39 -18.79
N ALA A 285 -3.65 21.43 -18.10
CA ALA A 285 -4.34 20.75 -17.00
C ALA A 285 -4.35 21.61 -15.72
N ARG A 286 -5.44 21.48 -14.93
CA ARG A 286 -5.57 22.10 -13.60
C ARG A 286 -5.34 21.06 -12.52
N PHE A 287 -4.64 21.45 -11.46
CA PHE A 287 -4.21 20.54 -10.40
C PHE A 287 -4.67 20.99 -9.02
N LYS A 288 -5.01 20.02 -8.18
CA LYS A 288 -5.28 20.22 -6.75
C LYS A 288 -4.79 19.00 -5.97
N ARG A 289 -4.23 19.23 -4.77
CA ARG A 289 -3.92 18.19 -3.79
C ARG A 289 -4.73 18.38 -2.53
N ILE A 290 -5.15 17.30 -1.92
CA ILE A 290 -5.57 17.23 -0.54
C ILE A 290 -4.80 16.11 0.15
N ALA A 291 -4.29 16.38 1.33
CA ALA A 291 -3.47 15.47 2.12
C ALA A 291 -3.63 15.80 3.60
N PHE A 292 -3.07 14.95 4.47
CA PHE A 292 -3.02 15.26 5.89
C PHE A 292 -2.15 16.52 6.12
N PRO A 293 -2.52 17.43 7.02
CA PRO A 293 -1.72 18.63 7.30
C PRO A 293 -0.31 18.29 7.78
N ASP A 294 0.65 19.19 7.57
CA ASP A 294 2.02 19.07 8.07
C ASP A 294 2.07 19.31 9.60
N ALA A 295 1.40 18.43 10.33
CA ALA A 295 1.34 18.46 11.79
C ALA A 295 1.34 17.02 12.32
N PRO A 296 2.01 16.74 13.44
CA PRO A 296 1.97 15.42 14.04
C PRO A 296 0.54 14.96 14.29
N PRO A 297 0.22 13.67 14.09
CA PRO A 297 -1.14 13.16 14.28
C PRO A 297 -1.55 13.29 15.75
N PRO A 298 -2.75 13.83 16.02
CA PRO A 298 -3.24 13.98 17.39
C PRO A 298 -3.68 12.63 17.96
N ALA A 299 -3.52 12.46 19.28
CA ALA A 299 -4.04 11.28 19.99
C ALA A 299 -5.57 11.31 20.16
N SER A 300 -6.21 12.48 20.09
CA SER A 300 -7.68 12.59 20.12
C SER A 300 -8.29 12.03 18.84
N PRO A 301 -9.20 11.03 18.93
CA PRO A 301 -9.88 10.48 17.76
C PRO A 301 -10.65 11.54 16.96
N GLU A 302 -11.30 12.49 17.62
CA GLU A 302 -12.09 13.55 16.99
C GLU A 302 -11.19 14.50 16.18
N MET A 303 -10.08 14.95 16.77
CA MET A 303 -9.11 15.81 16.08
C MET A 303 -8.47 15.07 14.89
N PHE A 304 -8.14 13.79 15.07
CA PHE A 304 -7.60 12.95 14.03
C PHE A 304 -8.55 12.87 12.83
N LEU A 305 -9.81 12.51 13.06
CA LEU A 305 -10.84 12.39 12.02
C LEU A 305 -11.12 13.74 11.33
N TRP A 306 -11.03 14.84 12.07
CA TRP A 306 -11.18 16.19 11.51
C TRP A 306 -10.01 16.56 10.57
N MET A 307 -8.79 16.18 10.92
CA MET A 307 -7.59 16.49 10.12
C MET A 307 -7.46 15.58 8.88
N ARG A 308 -7.99 14.36 8.96
CA ARG A 308 -7.85 13.36 7.90
C ARG A 308 -8.68 13.72 6.67
N PRO A 309 -8.12 13.67 5.45
CA PRO A 309 -8.89 13.77 4.22
C PRO A 309 -10.05 12.74 4.20
N ASN A 310 -11.25 13.23 3.92
CA ASN A 310 -12.48 12.45 3.84
C ASN A 310 -13.26 12.80 2.58
N ALA A 311 -14.38 12.11 2.32
CA ALA A 311 -15.20 12.31 1.14
C ALA A 311 -15.68 13.75 0.96
N ASP A 312 -16.05 14.44 2.03
CA ASP A 312 -16.54 15.83 1.96
C ASP A 312 -15.42 16.78 1.52
N HIS A 313 -14.20 16.57 2.02
CA HIS A 313 -13.01 17.31 1.55
C HIS A 313 -12.73 17.07 0.07
N VAL A 314 -12.87 15.83 -0.39
CA VAL A 314 -12.72 15.48 -1.82
C VAL A 314 -13.77 16.16 -2.67
N ILE A 315 -15.05 16.10 -2.29
CA ILE A 315 -16.16 16.73 -3.01
C ILE A 315 -15.95 18.24 -3.11
N ALA A 316 -15.64 18.91 -2.00
CA ALA A 316 -15.40 20.35 -1.98
C ALA A 316 -14.22 20.77 -2.87
N ALA A 317 -13.14 19.98 -2.88
CA ALA A 317 -11.98 20.23 -3.73
C ALA A 317 -12.29 19.99 -5.21
N ALA A 318 -13.05 18.95 -5.55
CA ALA A 318 -13.49 18.62 -6.89
C ALA A 318 -14.37 19.73 -7.49
N GLN A 319 -15.39 20.18 -6.74
CA GLN A 319 -16.27 21.26 -7.17
C GLN A 319 -15.51 22.56 -7.46
N LYS A 320 -14.52 22.93 -6.62
CA LYS A 320 -13.66 24.10 -6.86
C LYS A 320 -12.72 23.95 -8.07
N LEU A 321 -12.36 22.73 -8.41
CA LEU A 321 -11.45 22.48 -9.53
C LEU A 321 -12.19 22.48 -10.87
N VAL A 322 -13.46 22.08 -10.87
CA VAL A 322 -14.30 22.00 -12.09
C VAL A 322 -15.01 23.34 -12.37
N GLY A 323 -15.51 24.04 -11.35
CA GLY A 323 -16.09 25.38 -11.49
C GLY A 323 -15.03 26.43 -11.66
#